data_39304c9eb82cc41567d751276e1f54f1
#
_entry.id   39304c9eb82cc41567d751276e1f54f1
#
_cell.length_a   1.000
_cell.length_b   1.000
_cell.length_c   1.000
_cell.angle_alpha   90.00
_cell.angle_beta   90.00
_cell.angle_gamma   90.00
#
_symmetry.space_group_name_H-M   'P 1'
#
loop_
_entity.id
_entity.type
_entity.pdbx_description
1 polymer ?
#
loop_
_entity_poly.entity_id
_entity_poly.type
_entity_poly.pdbx_seq_one_letter_code
_entity_poly.pdbx_strand_id
1 'polypeptide(L)'
;MPEKVVSTSSCAHCNASFDITDVDMKFYETMEVPVPTWCPSCRLMRKMAWCNEGVLYRNRCKHCSRPVISYLPETDEREVLCLKCYYGDNFDPLAYGQSIDWDRSMFDQIHELEVRTPHLYAAIDDY
;
A
#
# COMPACT_ATOMS: atom_id res chain seq x y z
N MET A 1 3.28 -13.73 29.66
CA MET A 1 3.93 -12.91 30.72
C MET A 1 3.61 -11.47 30.40
N PRO A 2 3.34 -10.59 31.37
CA PRO A 2 3.12 -9.18 31.10
C PRO A 2 4.43 -8.58 30.54
N GLU A 3 4.29 -7.80 29.48
CA GLU A 3 5.40 -7.06 28.86
C GLU A 3 5.92 -6.02 29.87
N LYS A 4 7.23 -5.92 29.98
CA LYS A 4 7.87 -4.97 30.90
C LYS A 4 8.43 -3.80 30.11
N VAL A 5 8.05 -2.57 30.46
CA VAL A 5 8.64 -1.36 29.90
C VAL A 5 10.12 -1.27 30.29
N VAL A 6 10.99 -1.21 29.30
CA VAL A 6 12.45 -1.10 29.46
C VAL A 6 12.90 0.36 29.33
N SER A 7 12.31 1.11 28.42
CA SER A 7 12.60 2.52 28.22
C SER A 7 11.40 3.28 27.64
N THR A 8 11.38 4.58 27.88
CA THR A 8 10.39 5.51 27.33
C THR A 8 11.12 6.55 26.49
N SER A 9 10.65 6.77 25.26
CA SER A 9 11.24 7.69 24.30
C SER A 9 10.24 8.73 23.82
N SER A 10 10.74 9.89 23.38
CA SER A 10 9.92 10.92 22.72
C SER A 10 9.94 10.71 21.21
N CYS A 11 8.76 10.73 20.59
CA CYS A 11 8.61 10.56 19.16
C CYS A 11 9.22 11.74 18.38
N ALA A 12 10.14 11.47 17.46
CA ALA A 12 10.78 12.48 16.64
C ALA A 12 9.83 13.21 15.67
N HIS A 13 8.60 12.70 15.46
CA HIS A 13 7.60 13.30 14.58
C HIS A 13 6.54 14.11 15.34
N CYS A 14 5.90 13.53 16.35
CA CYS A 14 4.78 14.18 17.05
C CYS A 14 5.10 14.58 18.50
N ASN A 15 6.32 14.33 18.98
CA ASN A 15 6.80 14.58 20.35
C ASN A 15 6.03 13.83 21.46
N ALA A 16 5.11 12.93 21.11
CA ALA A 16 4.42 12.09 22.08
C ALA A 16 5.40 11.08 22.71
N SER A 17 5.24 10.85 24.01
CA SER A 17 5.98 9.80 24.72
C SER A 17 5.46 8.43 24.31
N PHE A 18 6.35 7.45 24.13
CA PHE A 18 5.99 6.05 23.88
C PHE A 18 6.98 5.10 24.55
N ASP A 19 6.46 3.97 24.96
CA ASP A 19 7.22 2.95 25.67
C ASP A 19 7.82 1.92 24.70
N ILE A 20 8.95 1.38 25.09
CA ILE A 20 9.65 0.28 24.44
C ILE A 20 9.72 -0.85 25.47
N THR A 21 9.17 -2.00 25.11
CA THR A 21 9.10 -3.16 25.99
C THR A 21 10.33 -4.07 25.85
N ASP A 22 10.48 -4.99 26.79
CA ASP A 22 11.52 -6.04 26.74
C ASP A 22 11.33 -6.98 25.52
N VAL A 23 10.09 -7.18 25.09
CA VAL A 23 9.74 -7.95 23.89
C VAL A 23 10.18 -7.19 22.63
N ASP A 24 9.92 -5.88 22.57
CA ASP A 24 10.36 -5.01 21.48
C ASP A 24 11.89 -5.00 21.36
N MET A 25 12.60 -4.83 22.47
CA MET A 25 14.06 -4.81 22.47
C MET A 25 14.66 -6.11 21.93
N LYS A 26 14.14 -7.25 22.40
CA LYS A 26 14.57 -8.56 21.92
C LYS A 26 14.29 -8.73 20.42
N PHE A 27 13.18 -8.22 19.92
CA PHE A 27 12.86 -8.24 18.49
C PHE A 27 13.87 -7.41 17.69
N TYR A 28 14.15 -6.16 18.10
CA TYR A 28 15.11 -5.29 17.41
C TYR A 28 16.52 -5.87 17.40
N GLU A 29 16.96 -6.48 18.50
CA GLU A 29 18.24 -7.18 18.59
C GLU A 29 18.30 -8.39 17.66
N THR A 30 17.23 -9.21 17.64
CA THR A 30 17.17 -10.40 16.77
C THR A 30 17.18 -10.03 15.29
N MET A 31 16.55 -8.92 14.93
CA MET A 31 16.46 -8.42 13.55
C MET A 31 17.67 -7.54 13.16
N GLU A 32 18.61 -7.30 14.10
CA GLU A 32 19.77 -6.42 13.91
C GLU A 32 19.39 -5.02 13.39
N VAL A 33 18.25 -4.47 13.87
CA VAL A 33 17.76 -3.15 13.49
C VAL A 33 17.78 -2.18 14.67
N PRO A 34 17.97 -0.87 14.44
CA PRO A 34 17.96 0.12 15.51
C PRO A 34 16.57 0.29 16.10
N VAL A 35 16.54 0.70 17.37
CA VAL A 35 15.29 1.07 18.07
C VAL A 35 14.60 2.23 17.34
N PRO A 36 13.25 2.19 17.18
CA PRO A 36 12.53 3.21 16.45
C PRO A 36 12.56 4.57 17.15
N THR A 37 12.70 5.63 16.36
CA THR A 37 12.62 7.02 16.82
C THR A 37 11.20 7.60 16.74
N TRP A 38 10.27 6.93 16.08
CA TRP A 38 8.88 7.33 15.94
C TRP A 38 7.96 6.40 16.74
N CYS A 39 6.93 6.98 17.38
CA CYS A 39 5.93 6.22 18.10
C CYS A 39 5.14 5.26 17.18
N PRO A 40 4.50 4.21 17.73
CA PRO A 40 3.73 3.24 16.95
C PRO A 40 2.69 3.87 16.03
N SER A 41 1.95 4.88 16.51
CA SER A 41 0.92 5.58 15.71
C SER A 41 1.52 6.32 14.50
N CYS A 42 2.65 7.02 14.65
CA CYS A 42 3.31 7.69 13.55
C CYS A 42 3.91 6.72 12.53
N ARG A 43 4.42 5.57 13.00
CA ARG A 43 4.91 4.50 12.11
C ARG A 43 3.76 3.87 11.32
N LEU A 44 2.61 3.64 11.97
CA LEU A 44 1.40 3.15 11.29
C LEU A 44 0.91 4.16 10.25
N MET A 45 0.75 5.44 10.62
CA MET A 45 0.34 6.50 9.70
C MET A 45 1.27 6.59 8.48
N ARG A 46 2.59 6.48 8.67
CA ARG A 46 3.56 6.45 7.57
C ARG A 46 3.37 5.24 6.67
N LYS A 47 3.14 4.05 7.25
CA LYS A 47 2.86 2.82 6.50
C LYS A 47 1.57 2.94 5.69
N MET A 48 0.51 3.49 6.29
CA MET A 48 -0.81 3.65 5.66
C MET A 48 -0.85 4.78 4.62
N ALA A 49 0.12 5.70 4.61
CA ALA A 49 0.20 6.76 3.60
C ALA A 49 0.33 6.24 2.14
N TRP A 50 0.76 5.00 1.98
CA TRP A 50 0.89 4.33 0.68
C TRP A 50 -0.29 3.40 0.35
N CYS A 51 -1.26 3.30 1.25
CA CYS A 51 -2.44 2.45 1.11
C CYS A 51 -3.70 3.32 1.18
N ASN A 52 -4.59 3.19 0.21
CA ASN A 52 -5.92 3.79 0.31
C ASN A 52 -6.91 2.74 0.82
N GLU A 53 -6.93 2.48 2.11
CA GLU A 53 -7.79 1.44 2.70
C GLU A 53 -9.17 1.96 3.16
N GLY A 54 -9.44 3.25 3.08
CA GLY A 54 -10.63 3.80 3.72
C GLY A 54 -11.51 4.67 2.83
N VAL A 55 -11.07 5.01 1.62
CA VAL A 55 -11.82 5.92 0.74
C VAL A 55 -12.20 5.19 -0.53
N LEU A 56 -13.50 5.13 -0.79
CA LEU A 56 -14.06 4.52 -1.99
C LEU A 56 -14.72 5.59 -2.87
N TYR A 57 -14.53 5.45 -4.16
CA TYR A 57 -15.01 6.37 -5.18
C TYR A 57 -15.95 5.68 -6.15
N ARG A 58 -16.89 6.44 -6.71
CA ARG A 58 -17.62 5.99 -7.90
C ARG A 58 -16.70 6.11 -9.10
N ASN A 59 -16.59 5.02 -9.87
CA ASN A 59 -15.78 4.95 -11.07
C ASN A 59 -16.52 4.13 -12.15
N ARG A 60 -15.92 3.96 -13.32
CA ARG A 60 -16.47 3.17 -14.42
C ARG A 60 -15.41 2.19 -14.93
N CYS A 61 -15.87 0.97 -15.20
CA CYS A 61 -15.02 0.00 -15.87
C CYS A 61 -14.62 0.53 -17.26
N LYS A 62 -13.33 0.59 -17.54
CA LYS A 62 -12.82 1.08 -18.83
C LYS A 62 -13.28 0.25 -20.03
N HIS A 63 -13.47 -1.07 -19.85
CA HIS A 63 -13.86 -1.98 -20.91
C HIS A 63 -15.36 -1.97 -21.23
N CYS A 64 -16.23 -2.08 -20.21
CA CYS A 64 -17.66 -2.23 -20.40
C CYS A 64 -18.49 -1.05 -19.91
N SER A 65 -17.85 0.02 -19.44
CA SER A 65 -18.47 1.25 -18.92
C SER A 65 -19.44 1.05 -17.73
N ARG A 66 -19.49 -0.16 -17.14
CA ARG A 66 -20.30 -0.44 -15.95
C ARG A 66 -19.84 0.42 -14.79
N PRO A 67 -20.78 1.01 -14.03
CA PRO A 67 -20.43 1.69 -12.78
C PRO A 67 -19.85 0.69 -11.78
N VAL A 68 -18.76 1.07 -11.12
CA VAL A 68 -18.05 0.29 -10.10
C VAL A 68 -17.70 1.19 -8.92
N ILE A 69 -17.45 0.57 -7.76
CA ILE A 69 -16.88 1.26 -6.60
C ILE A 69 -15.40 0.90 -6.54
N SER A 70 -14.54 1.90 -6.58
CA SER A 70 -13.09 1.71 -6.67
C SER A 70 -12.34 2.48 -5.58
N TYR A 71 -11.16 2.03 -5.23
CA TYR A 71 -10.20 2.77 -4.42
C TYR A 71 -9.49 3.89 -5.21
N LEU A 72 -9.66 3.92 -6.54
CA LEU A 72 -9.16 4.97 -7.42
C LEU A 72 -10.31 5.90 -7.81
N PRO A 73 -10.14 7.24 -7.70
CA PRO A 73 -11.13 8.19 -8.20
C PRO A 73 -11.19 8.16 -9.74
N GLU A 74 -12.29 8.62 -10.32
CA GLU A 74 -12.46 8.71 -11.79
C GLU A 74 -11.45 9.68 -12.44
N THR A 75 -10.88 10.58 -11.65
CA THR A 75 -9.85 11.54 -12.09
C THR A 75 -8.43 11.00 -12.07
N ASP A 76 -8.24 9.78 -11.56
CA ASP A 76 -6.94 9.12 -11.55
C ASP A 76 -6.55 8.69 -12.97
N GLU A 77 -5.26 8.75 -13.28
CA GLU A 77 -4.73 8.34 -14.58
C GLU A 77 -4.73 6.82 -14.79
N ARG A 78 -4.82 6.05 -13.69
CA ARG A 78 -4.88 4.59 -13.72
C ARG A 78 -6.27 4.10 -14.13
N GLU A 79 -6.30 3.15 -15.03
CA GLU A 79 -7.54 2.57 -15.53
C GLU A 79 -8.09 1.49 -14.59
N VAL A 80 -9.42 1.43 -14.46
CA VAL A 80 -10.11 0.49 -13.58
C VAL A 80 -10.95 -0.49 -14.40
N LEU A 81 -10.85 -1.78 -14.10
CA LEU A 81 -11.67 -2.83 -14.69
C LEU A 81 -12.59 -3.47 -13.64
N CYS A 82 -13.80 -3.84 -14.03
CA CYS A 82 -14.67 -4.67 -13.21
C CYS A 82 -14.18 -6.13 -13.21
N LEU A 83 -14.60 -6.92 -12.23
CA LEU A 83 -14.18 -8.30 -12.05
C LEU A 83 -14.33 -9.13 -13.34
N LYS A 84 -15.48 -9.02 -14.00
CA LYS A 84 -15.76 -9.75 -15.24
C LYS A 84 -14.80 -9.39 -16.38
N CYS A 85 -14.40 -8.11 -16.48
CA CYS A 85 -13.46 -7.69 -17.53
C CYS A 85 -12.02 -7.98 -17.16
N TYR A 86 -11.68 -7.94 -15.87
CA TYR A 86 -10.33 -8.20 -15.38
C TYR A 86 -9.95 -9.68 -15.49
N TYR A 87 -10.87 -10.60 -15.16
CA TYR A 87 -10.66 -12.04 -15.28
C TYR A 87 -11.22 -12.64 -16.58
N GLY A 88 -11.71 -11.80 -17.48
CA GLY A 88 -12.20 -12.26 -18.79
C GLY A 88 -11.08 -12.44 -19.82
N ASP A 89 -11.37 -13.17 -20.88
CA ASP A 89 -10.41 -13.53 -21.95
C ASP A 89 -9.85 -12.32 -22.74
N ASN A 90 -10.44 -11.13 -22.55
CA ASN A 90 -10.02 -9.91 -23.26
C ASN A 90 -8.97 -9.08 -22.51
N PHE A 91 -8.52 -9.51 -21.33
CA PHE A 91 -7.50 -8.84 -20.54
C PHE A 91 -6.37 -9.81 -20.18
N ASP A 92 -5.18 -9.51 -20.67
CA ASP A 92 -3.96 -10.23 -20.32
C ASP A 92 -3.00 -9.28 -19.59
N PRO A 93 -2.82 -9.42 -18.27
CA PRO A 93 -1.89 -8.58 -17.51
C PRO A 93 -0.44 -8.76 -17.96
N LEU A 94 -0.07 -9.92 -18.51
CA LEU A 94 1.30 -10.17 -18.97
C LEU A 94 1.65 -9.36 -20.23
N ALA A 95 0.65 -8.92 -21.01
CA ALA A 95 0.86 -8.05 -22.16
C ALA A 95 1.44 -6.67 -21.79
N TYR A 96 1.32 -6.27 -20.53
CA TYR A 96 1.89 -5.02 -19.99
C TYR A 96 3.33 -5.18 -19.49
N GLY A 97 3.84 -6.41 -19.44
CA GLY A 97 5.20 -6.68 -19.00
C GLY A 97 6.24 -5.94 -19.83
N GLN A 98 7.32 -5.51 -19.19
CA GLN A 98 8.45 -4.84 -19.85
C GLN A 98 9.77 -5.32 -19.26
N SER A 99 10.82 -5.25 -20.07
CA SER A 99 12.18 -5.55 -19.61
C SER A 99 12.65 -4.47 -18.64
N ILE A 100 13.42 -4.88 -17.63
CA ILE A 100 14.04 -3.95 -16.68
C ILE A 100 15.21 -3.25 -17.39
N ASP A 101 15.25 -1.94 -17.28
CA ASP A 101 16.39 -1.11 -17.64
C ASP A 101 17.23 -0.86 -16.39
N TRP A 102 18.42 -1.44 -16.35
CA TRP A 102 19.31 -1.38 -15.19
C TRP A 102 19.98 -0.02 -15.00
N ASP A 103 19.94 0.86 -16.02
CA ASP A 103 20.49 2.21 -15.98
C ASP A 103 19.47 3.25 -15.46
N ARG A 104 18.21 2.83 -15.20
CA ARG A 104 17.13 3.66 -14.66
C ARG A 104 16.73 3.25 -13.25
N SER A 105 16.11 4.17 -12.53
CA SER A 105 15.50 3.90 -11.22
C SER A 105 14.47 2.77 -11.33
N MET A 106 14.61 1.73 -10.51
CA MET A 106 13.64 0.64 -10.42
C MET A 106 12.24 1.15 -10.00
N PHE A 107 12.19 2.08 -9.05
CA PHE A 107 10.91 2.60 -8.54
C PHE A 107 10.15 3.40 -9.59
N ASP A 108 10.85 4.15 -10.44
CA ASP A 108 10.22 4.89 -11.54
C ASP A 108 9.61 3.92 -12.57
N GLN A 109 10.33 2.85 -12.90
CA GLN A 109 9.84 1.82 -13.81
C GLN A 109 8.64 1.05 -13.26
N ILE A 110 8.63 0.74 -11.95
CA ILE A 110 7.49 0.13 -11.27
C ILE A 110 6.28 1.07 -11.32
N HIS A 111 6.49 2.36 -11.06
CA HIS A 111 5.42 3.35 -11.11
C HIS A 111 4.85 3.51 -12.52
N GLU A 112 5.70 3.60 -13.55
CA GLU A 112 5.28 3.63 -14.94
C GLU A 112 4.46 2.39 -15.33
N LEU A 113 4.85 1.22 -14.83
CA LEU A 113 4.13 -0.03 -15.07
C LEU A 113 2.77 -0.04 -14.34
N GLU A 114 2.74 0.43 -13.10
CA GLU A 114 1.53 0.55 -12.30
C GLU A 114 0.50 1.46 -12.98
N VAL A 115 0.91 2.64 -13.43
CA VAL A 115 0.01 3.59 -14.11
C VAL A 115 -0.54 3.01 -15.41
N ARG A 116 0.29 2.28 -16.16
CA ARG A 116 -0.09 1.73 -17.47
C ARG A 116 -0.97 0.48 -17.37
N THR A 117 -0.84 -0.29 -16.31
CA THR A 117 -1.58 -1.55 -16.17
C THR A 117 -2.95 -1.31 -15.55
N PRO A 118 -4.06 -1.72 -16.19
CA PRO A 118 -5.39 -1.59 -15.59
C PRO A 118 -5.52 -2.33 -14.27
N HIS A 119 -6.19 -1.69 -13.32
CA HIS A 119 -6.40 -2.20 -11.97
C HIS A 119 -7.78 -2.83 -11.80
N LEU A 120 -7.87 -3.84 -10.94
CA LEU A 120 -9.15 -4.32 -10.47
C LEU A 120 -9.84 -3.23 -9.63
N TYR A 121 -11.15 -3.02 -9.81
CA TYR A 121 -11.90 -1.92 -9.19
C TYR A 121 -11.89 -1.94 -7.65
N ALA A 122 -12.14 -3.09 -7.06
CA ALA A 122 -11.99 -3.40 -5.65
C ALA A 122 -12.03 -4.92 -5.49
N ALA A 123 -11.34 -5.45 -4.52
CA ALA A 123 -11.30 -6.90 -4.28
C ALA A 123 -12.52 -7.43 -3.49
N ILE A 124 -13.60 -6.61 -3.38
CA ILE A 124 -14.79 -6.97 -2.60
C ILE A 124 -15.92 -7.24 -3.58
N ASP A 125 -16.16 -8.51 -3.85
CA ASP A 125 -17.38 -9.00 -4.43
C ASP A 125 -18.22 -9.64 -3.32
N ASP A 126 -19.47 -9.22 -3.23
CA ASP A 126 -20.56 -9.80 -2.47
C ASP A 126 -20.36 -9.94 -0.94
N TYR A 127 -20.80 -8.91 -0.26
CA TYR A 127 -21.47 -9.09 1.04
C TYR A 127 -22.93 -8.70 0.94
#